data_827928e97fabe2c1f3a3fdbdb340027c
#
_entry.id   827928e97fabe2c1f3a3fdbdb340027c
#
_cell.length_a   1.000
_cell.length_b   1.000
_cell.length_c   1.000
_cell.angle_alpha   90.00
_cell.angle_beta   90.00
_cell.angle_gamma   90.00
#
_symmetry.space_group_name_H-M   'P 1'
#
loop_
_entity.id
_entity.type
_entity.pdbx_description
1 polymer ?
#
loop_
_entity_poly.entity_id
_entity_poly.type
_entity_poly.pdbx_seq_one_letter_code
_entity_poly.pdbx_strand_id
1 'polypeptide(L)'
;MCGGDRPDVCTSWGGSLHMPYIIIPKPGQDCCDFCAAQPVVKVYACWNFIVPGTKDAVFVHESIGGWAACEHCARFVDKKRWLKLTGRAARRFVKLHKLPSHEFADVREQFRQIHKLFKKNMIP
;
A
#
# COMPACT_ATOMS: atom_id res chain seq x y z
N MET A 1 14.26 -10.58 0.70
CA MET A 1 13.76 -11.25 1.90
C MET A 1 12.83 -10.34 2.65
N CYS A 2 11.68 -10.83 2.98
CA CYS A 2 10.69 -10.02 3.67
C CYS A 2 11.17 -9.70 5.08
N GLY A 3 11.49 -8.46 5.31
CA GLY A 3 11.84 -7.95 6.61
C GLY A 3 12.73 -8.85 7.42
N GLY A 4 13.75 -9.41 6.92
CA GLY A 4 14.60 -10.37 7.55
C GLY A 4 14.37 -10.75 9.00
N ASP A 5 14.02 -9.80 9.81
CA ASP A 5 13.78 -9.95 11.24
C ASP A 5 12.31 -10.00 11.58
N ARG A 6 11.43 -9.87 10.60
CA ARG A 6 10.00 -9.88 10.81
C ARG A 6 9.33 -10.78 9.80
N PRO A 7 8.90 -11.97 10.23
CA PRO A 7 8.32 -12.92 9.30
C PRO A 7 6.96 -12.51 8.73
N ASP A 8 6.30 -11.54 9.36
CA ASP A 8 4.95 -11.15 8.97
C ASP A 8 4.86 -9.87 8.17
N VAL A 9 5.99 -9.24 7.82
CA VAL A 9 5.99 -7.99 7.06
C VAL A 9 7.11 -7.99 6.03
N CYS A 10 6.93 -7.18 4.98
CA CYS A 10 7.93 -6.98 3.94
C CYS A 10 8.48 -5.58 3.99
N THR A 11 9.78 -5.47 3.76
CA THR A 11 10.44 -4.17 3.68
C THR A 11 10.44 -3.59 2.29
N SER A 12 10.03 -4.35 1.28
CA SER A 12 9.95 -3.86 -0.08
C SER A 12 8.83 -2.84 -0.28
N TRP A 13 7.92 -2.79 0.68
CA TRP A 13 6.77 -1.89 0.63
C TRP A 13 7.20 -0.51 1.07
N GLY A 14 6.81 0.52 0.30
CA GLY A 14 7.04 1.88 0.70
C GLY A 14 8.36 2.48 0.29
N GLY A 15 9.25 1.73 -0.28
CA GLY A 15 10.48 2.26 -0.85
C GLY A 15 11.31 3.11 0.09
N SER A 16 11.82 4.21 -0.44
CA SER A 16 12.79 5.05 0.26
C SER A 16 12.13 5.98 1.27
N LEU A 17 12.78 6.15 2.42
CA LEU A 17 12.32 7.10 3.43
C LEU A 17 12.65 8.55 3.05
N HIS A 18 13.48 8.77 2.04
CA HIS A 18 13.79 10.12 1.57
C HIS A 18 12.62 10.70 0.79
N MET A 19 11.77 9.84 0.28
CA MET A 19 10.64 10.25 -0.52
C MET A 19 9.42 10.30 0.36
N PRO A 20 8.65 11.41 0.34
CA PRO A 20 7.48 11.48 1.20
C PRO A 20 6.50 10.39 0.77
N TYR A 21 6.51 9.29 1.50
CA TYR A 21 5.49 8.25 1.45
C TYR A 21 5.16 7.74 0.05
N ILE A 22 6.18 7.56 -0.78
CA ILE A 22 5.95 6.99 -2.10
C ILE A 22 5.78 5.49 -1.94
N ILE A 23 4.60 5.01 -2.20
CA ILE A 23 4.23 3.62 -1.99
C ILE A 23 3.99 2.99 -3.34
N ILE A 24 4.85 2.06 -3.70
CA ILE A 24 4.79 1.42 -4.99
C ILE A 24 4.66 -0.08 -4.80
N PRO A 25 3.52 -0.67 -5.18
CA PRO A 25 3.41 -2.13 -5.12
C PRO A 25 4.43 -2.78 -6.05
N LYS A 26 4.97 -3.89 -5.61
CA LYS A 26 5.91 -4.67 -6.40
C LYS A 26 5.26 -5.98 -6.77
N PRO A 27 4.92 -6.19 -8.05
CA PRO A 27 4.29 -7.43 -8.46
C PRO A 27 5.17 -8.64 -8.11
N GLY A 28 4.52 -9.72 -7.76
CA GLY A 28 5.24 -10.96 -7.45
C GLY A 28 5.77 -11.06 -6.04
N GLN A 29 5.52 -10.08 -5.20
CA GLN A 29 5.90 -10.16 -3.80
C GLN A 29 4.91 -11.01 -3.02
N ASP A 30 5.40 -11.72 -2.00
CA ASP A 30 4.56 -12.51 -1.12
C ASP A 30 3.99 -11.68 0.01
N CYS A 31 3.87 -10.40 -0.20
CA CYS A 31 3.42 -9.47 0.81
C CYS A 31 2.21 -8.70 0.32
N CYS A 32 1.34 -8.34 1.24
CA CYS A 32 0.16 -7.55 0.94
C CYS A 32 0.57 -6.19 0.38
N ASP A 33 0.04 -5.85 -0.78
CA ASP A 33 0.34 -4.57 -1.41
C ASP A 33 -0.36 -3.40 -0.71
N PHE A 34 -1.32 -3.69 0.17
CA PHE A 34 -2.02 -2.66 0.91
C PHE A 34 -1.36 -2.35 2.26
N CYS A 35 -0.89 -3.37 2.97
CA CYS A 35 -0.40 -3.16 4.33
C CYS A 35 0.92 -3.88 4.63
N ALA A 36 1.51 -4.55 3.66
CA ALA A 36 2.79 -5.26 3.78
C ALA A 36 2.77 -6.47 4.70
N ALA A 37 1.60 -6.95 5.07
CA ALA A 37 1.50 -8.14 5.92
C ALA A 37 1.59 -9.42 5.09
N GLN A 38 1.84 -10.52 5.75
CA GLN A 38 1.84 -11.86 5.18
C GLN A 38 0.89 -12.74 5.98
N PRO A 39 0.35 -13.81 5.40
CA PRO A 39 0.49 -14.21 4.00
C PRO A 39 -0.50 -13.49 3.09
N VAL A 40 -0.22 -13.55 1.79
CA VAL A 40 -1.16 -13.10 0.77
C VAL A 40 -2.18 -14.21 0.54
N VAL A 41 -3.46 -13.84 0.53
CA VAL A 41 -4.54 -14.81 0.32
C VAL A 41 -5.33 -14.56 -0.95
N LYS A 42 -5.17 -13.38 -1.56
CA LYS A 42 -5.94 -13.02 -2.75
C LYS A 42 -5.17 -11.99 -3.57
N VAL A 43 -5.36 -12.04 -4.89
CA VAL A 43 -4.79 -11.05 -5.79
C VAL A 43 -5.93 -10.45 -6.59
N TYR A 44 -5.99 -9.12 -6.62
CA TYR A 44 -7.00 -8.39 -7.40
C TYR A 44 -6.39 -7.96 -8.71
N ALA A 45 -7.01 -8.33 -9.82
CA ALA A 45 -6.59 -7.85 -11.13
C ALA A 45 -6.85 -6.35 -11.21
N CYS A 46 -5.89 -5.63 -11.75
CA CYS A 46 -5.95 -4.19 -11.78
C CYS A 46 -5.22 -3.68 -13.02
N TRP A 47 -5.83 -2.71 -13.71
CA TRP A 47 -5.15 -2.03 -14.79
C TRP A 47 -3.97 -1.24 -14.22
N ASN A 48 -2.92 -1.13 -15.00
CA ASN A 48 -1.79 -0.28 -14.60
C ASN A 48 -2.27 1.17 -14.48
N PHE A 49 -1.76 1.87 -13.48
CA PHE A 49 -2.11 3.28 -13.33
C PHE A 49 -0.91 4.04 -12.80
N ILE A 50 -0.96 5.35 -12.96
CA ILE A 50 0.09 6.24 -12.52
C ILE A 50 -0.29 6.85 -11.19
N VAL A 51 0.62 6.75 -10.23
CA VAL A 51 0.47 7.40 -8.93
C VAL A 51 1.14 8.77 -9.05
N PRO A 52 0.37 9.86 -8.98
CA PRO A 52 0.94 11.20 -9.11
C PRO A 52 1.89 11.49 -7.96
N GLY A 53 2.93 12.28 -8.25
CA GLY A 53 3.80 12.77 -7.20
C GLY A 53 3.09 13.78 -6.34
N THR A 54 3.59 13.95 -5.12
CA THR A 54 3.13 15.02 -4.24
C THR A 54 3.91 16.29 -4.56
N LYS A 55 3.53 17.40 -3.94
CA LYS A 55 4.28 18.64 -4.14
C LYS A 55 5.72 18.52 -3.66
N ASP A 56 6.02 17.57 -2.79
CA ASP A 56 7.37 17.32 -2.29
C ASP A 56 8.08 16.22 -3.07
N ALA A 57 7.34 15.46 -3.87
CA ALA A 57 7.89 14.39 -4.71
C ALA A 57 7.63 14.75 -6.16
N VAL A 58 8.70 15.06 -6.88
CA VAL A 58 8.59 15.64 -8.23
C VAL A 58 8.36 14.60 -9.31
N PHE A 59 8.44 13.33 -9.00
CA PHE A 59 8.26 12.27 -9.99
C PHE A 59 7.01 11.46 -9.70
N VAL A 60 6.54 10.78 -10.74
CA VAL A 60 5.38 9.91 -10.65
C VAL A 60 5.82 8.46 -10.70
N HIS A 61 4.98 7.58 -10.21
CA HIS A 61 5.25 6.15 -10.23
C HIS A 61 4.12 5.42 -10.92
N GLU A 62 4.46 4.33 -11.54
CA GLU A 62 3.47 3.49 -12.21
C GLU A 62 3.21 2.25 -11.37
N SER A 63 1.93 1.99 -11.11
CA SER A 63 1.51 0.75 -10.47
C SER A 63 1.25 -0.28 -11.57
N ILE A 64 1.98 -1.37 -11.53
CA ILE A 64 1.96 -2.39 -12.57
C ILE A 64 1.44 -3.70 -12.00
N GLY A 65 0.47 -4.28 -12.70
CA GLY A 65 -0.03 -5.60 -12.35
C GLY A 65 -1.09 -5.60 -11.27
N GLY A 66 -1.43 -6.81 -10.81
CA GLY A 66 -2.44 -6.99 -9.79
C GLY A 66 -1.95 -6.63 -8.41
N TRP A 67 -2.90 -6.44 -7.51
CA TRP A 67 -2.61 -6.10 -6.11
C TRP A 67 -2.87 -7.30 -5.23
N ALA A 68 -1.85 -7.72 -4.50
CA ALA A 68 -1.95 -8.82 -3.55
C ALA A 68 -2.49 -8.32 -2.22
N ALA A 69 -3.34 -9.11 -1.59
CA ALA A 69 -3.97 -8.73 -0.34
C ALA A 69 -3.87 -9.84 0.70
N CYS A 70 -3.58 -9.45 1.93
CA CYS A 70 -3.69 -10.35 3.07
C CYS A 70 -5.17 -10.54 3.44
N GLU A 71 -5.44 -11.41 4.39
CA GLU A 71 -6.81 -11.72 4.79
C GLU A 71 -7.60 -10.48 5.20
N HIS A 72 -7.00 -9.62 6.01
CA HIS A 72 -7.69 -8.42 6.49
C HIS A 72 -8.00 -7.45 5.36
N CYS A 73 -7.01 -7.19 4.51
CA CYS A 73 -7.19 -6.26 3.42
C CYS A 73 -8.15 -6.80 2.37
N ALA A 74 -8.08 -8.10 2.06
CA ALA A 74 -9.02 -8.70 1.14
C ALA A 74 -10.46 -8.56 1.64
N ARG A 75 -10.67 -8.76 2.93
CA ARG A 75 -11.99 -8.60 3.52
C ARG A 75 -12.50 -7.17 3.35
N PHE A 76 -11.65 -6.19 3.59
CA PHE A 76 -12.03 -4.79 3.43
C PHE A 76 -12.35 -4.45 1.98
N VAL A 77 -11.55 -4.92 1.03
CA VAL A 77 -11.80 -4.69 -0.40
C VAL A 77 -13.12 -5.35 -0.81
N ASP A 78 -13.31 -6.61 -0.44
CA ASP A 78 -14.51 -7.34 -0.85
C ASP A 78 -15.78 -6.72 -0.27
N LYS A 79 -15.71 -6.15 0.91
CA LYS A 79 -16.84 -5.49 1.56
C LYS A 79 -16.89 -4.00 1.28
N LYS A 80 -16.00 -3.50 0.43
CA LYS A 80 -15.94 -2.09 0.03
C LYS A 80 -15.77 -1.16 1.24
N ARG A 81 -15.00 -1.60 2.22
CA ARG A 81 -14.70 -0.80 3.42
C ARG A 81 -13.40 -0.04 3.23
N TRP A 82 -13.43 0.90 2.30
CA TRP A 82 -12.23 1.59 1.85
C TRP A 82 -11.55 2.42 2.93
N LEU A 83 -12.32 3.06 3.81
CA LEU A 83 -11.74 3.83 4.89
C LEU A 83 -10.99 2.96 5.90
N LYS A 84 -11.53 1.78 6.17
CA LYS A 84 -10.85 0.83 7.06
C LYS A 84 -9.58 0.29 6.44
N LEU A 85 -9.62 0.02 5.15
CA LEU A 85 -8.44 -0.41 4.41
C LEU A 85 -7.34 0.63 4.49
N THR A 86 -7.69 1.86 4.20
CA THR A 86 -6.74 2.98 4.22
C THR A 86 -6.17 3.21 5.61
N GLY A 87 -7.02 3.15 6.63
CA GLY A 87 -6.58 3.30 8.01
C GLY A 87 -5.59 2.23 8.44
N ARG A 88 -5.87 0.98 8.07
CA ARG A 88 -4.96 -0.12 8.37
C ARG A 88 -3.61 0.07 7.67
N ALA A 89 -3.65 0.41 6.39
CA ALA A 89 -2.43 0.63 5.61
C ALA A 89 -1.59 1.74 6.23
N ALA A 90 -2.21 2.84 6.58
CA ALA A 90 -1.50 3.97 7.16
C ALA A 90 -0.89 3.63 8.53
N ARG A 91 -1.65 2.96 9.38
CA ARG A 91 -1.13 2.57 10.71
C ARG A 91 0.08 1.65 10.59
N ARG A 92 0.01 0.68 9.69
CA ARG A 92 1.13 -0.24 9.51
C ARG A 92 2.34 0.46 8.90
N PHE A 93 2.12 1.38 7.98
CA PHE A 93 3.21 2.13 7.38
C PHE A 93 3.93 3.00 8.42
N VAL A 94 3.17 3.74 9.22
CA VAL A 94 3.74 4.59 10.26
C VAL A 94 4.54 3.75 11.27
N LYS A 95 3.98 2.62 11.67
CA LYS A 95 4.66 1.73 12.61
C LYS A 95 5.92 1.12 12.00
N LEU A 96 5.82 0.64 10.76
CA LEU A 96 6.91 -0.03 10.08
C LEU A 96 8.10 0.91 9.85
N HIS A 97 7.83 2.14 9.49
CA HIS A 97 8.86 3.13 9.22
C HIS A 97 9.17 4.02 10.42
N LYS A 98 8.57 3.74 11.56
CA LYS A 98 8.82 4.45 12.82
C LYS A 98 8.62 5.96 12.66
N LEU A 99 7.55 6.33 12.00
CA LEU A 99 7.24 7.75 11.78
C LEU A 99 6.58 8.35 13.00
N PRO A 100 6.74 9.67 13.21
CA PRO A 100 6.04 10.35 14.30
C PRO A 100 4.53 10.28 14.10
N SER A 101 3.81 10.24 15.21
CA SER A 101 2.36 10.11 15.16
C SER A 101 1.66 11.26 14.42
N HIS A 102 2.26 12.44 14.42
CA HIS A 102 1.66 13.59 13.74
C HIS A 102 1.68 13.45 12.22
N GLU A 103 2.45 12.50 11.68
CA GLU A 103 2.47 12.27 10.23
C GLU A 103 1.41 11.27 9.78
N PHE A 104 0.69 10.67 10.72
CA PHE A 104 -0.30 9.66 10.38
C PHE A 104 -1.36 10.19 9.41
N ALA A 105 -1.84 11.40 9.65
CA ALA A 105 -2.88 11.98 8.80
C ALA A 105 -2.43 12.15 7.35
N ASP A 106 -1.19 12.59 7.15
CA ASP A 106 -0.65 12.75 5.80
C ASP A 106 -0.45 11.42 5.12
N VAL A 107 0.05 10.43 5.84
CA VAL A 107 0.23 9.08 5.30
C VAL A 107 -1.13 8.51 4.92
N ARG A 108 -2.13 8.65 5.78
CA ARG A 108 -3.47 8.15 5.51
C ARG A 108 -4.05 8.79 4.26
N GLU A 109 -3.84 10.09 4.08
CA GLU A 109 -4.36 10.79 2.92
C GLU A 109 -3.70 10.28 1.64
N GLN A 110 -2.40 10.02 1.66
CA GLN A 110 -1.73 9.46 0.49
C GLN A 110 -2.25 8.07 0.15
N PHE A 111 -2.43 7.23 1.16
CA PHE A 111 -3.02 5.91 0.93
C PHE A 111 -4.44 6.03 0.40
N ARG A 112 -5.20 6.98 0.91
CA ARG A 112 -6.57 7.19 0.45
C ARG A 112 -6.59 7.47 -1.05
N GLN A 113 -5.69 8.32 -1.52
CA GLN A 113 -5.63 8.64 -2.93
C GLN A 113 -5.16 7.47 -3.77
N ILE A 114 -4.19 6.72 -3.30
CA ILE A 114 -3.70 5.54 -3.99
C ILE A 114 -4.79 4.47 -4.08
N HIS A 115 -5.51 4.25 -2.98
CA HIS A 115 -6.58 3.25 -2.97
C HIS A 115 -7.76 3.68 -3.84
N LYS A 116 -7.98 4.98 -3.96
CA LYS A 116 -9.00 5.49 -4.87
C LYS A 116 -8.63 5.16 -6.33
N LEU A 117 -7.35 5.31 -6.68
CA LEU A 117 -6.87 4.93 -7.99
C LEU A 117 -6.96 3.42 -8.22
N PHE A 118 -6.61 2.64 -7.21
CA PHE A 118 -6.76 1.18 -7.28
C PHE A 118 -8.22 0.81 -7.54
N LYS A 119 -9.14 1.38 -6.77
CA LYS A 119 -10.56 1.10 -6.91
C LYS A 119 -11.05 1.42 -8.33
N LYS A 120 -10.60 2.54 -8.87
CA LYS A 120 -10.98 2.97 -10.21
C LYS A 120 -10.47 2.02 -11.29
N ASN A 121 -9.30 1.43 -11.06
CA ASN A 121 -8.63 0.60 -12.05
C ASN A 121 -8.78 -0.90 -11.82
N MET A 122 -9.48 -1.28 -10.78
CA MET A 122 -9.70 -2.70 -10.47
C MET A 122 -10.54 -3.33 -11.57
N ILE A 123 -10.09 -4.49 -12.03
CA ILE A 123 -10.77 -5.25 -13.08
C ILE A 123 -11.81 -6.13 -12.43
N PRO A 124 -13.09 -6.06 -12.86
CA PRO A 124 -14.15 -6.88 -12.25
C PRO A 124 -13.93 -8.37 -12.47
#